data_bf34764f40dbb1996aea82385fc33803
#
_entry.id   bf34764f40dbb1996aea82385fc33803
#
_cell.length_a   1.000
_cell.length_b   1.000
_cell.length_c   1.000
_cell.angle_alpha   90.00
_cell.angle_beta   90.00
_cell.angle_gamma   90.00
#
_symmetry.space_group_name_H-M   'P 1'
#
loop_
_entity.id
_entity.type
_entity.pdbx_description
1 polymer ?
#
loop_
_entity_poly.entity_id
_entity_poly.type
_entity_poly.pdbx_seq_one_letter_code
_entity_poly.pdbx_strand_id
1 'polypeptide(L)'
;ASKCTIMTEAEWLNPKTGFNKANNSWMWYLPQSTEGIANLVNFAAWRSSEATWGYGGKYVFEGVTSNFYNEISDTDWRKRAFVGPDAKYADYSDITNLTAAQFANLPAYANLKFHPAEGETATYSVGNVTDIPMMRVEEMYLIEAEATAHADASAGLQLLKTFMAKRDPEFSTSAVSSADVVEEIIWNKRIELWGEGVVFYDFKRLNYSLKTGYVGTNVPSD
;
A
#
# COMPACT_ATOMS: atom_id res chain seq x y z
N ALA A 1 8.07 19.91 18.16
CA ALA A 1 7.34 19.09 17.22
C ALA A 1 8.17 17.85 16.91
N SER A 2 7.67 16.66 17.20
CA SER A 2 8.31 15.42 16.75
C SER A 2 8.35 15.44 15.23
N LYS A 3 9.53 15.29 14.64
CA LYS A 3 9.64 15.16 13.18
C LYS A 3 9.11 13.78 12.80
N CYS A 4 8.08 13.74 11.95
CA CYS A 4 7.66 12.48 11.34
C CYS A 4 8.81 11.87 10.54
N THR A 5 8.86 10.55 10.51
CA THR A 5 9.90 9.78 9.81
C THR A 5 9.27 8.78 8.86
N ILE A 6 9.89 8.57 7.71
CA ILE A 6 9.49 7.55 6.74
C ILE A 6 9.57 6.16 7.39
N MET A 7 8.53 5.34 7.22
CA MET A 7 8.55 3.94 7.67
C MET A 7 9.68 3.17 7.01
N THR A 8 10.36 2.37 7.80
CA THR A 8 11.29 1.36 7.31
C THR A 8 10.54 0.17 6.70
N GLU A 9 11.23 -0.69 5.95
CA GLU A 9 10.65 -1.94 5.45
C GLU A 9 10.05 -2.78 6.59
N ALA A 10 10.80 -2.94 7.69
CA ALA A 10 10.38 -3.73 8.83
C ALA A 10 9.13 -3.16 9.55
N GLU A 11 8.97 -1.85 9.58
CA GLU A 11 7.76 -1.20 10.12
C GLU A 11 6.59 -1.33 9.15
N TRP A 12 6.84 -1.15 7.87
CA TRP A 12 5.82 -1.14 6.81
C TRP A 12 5.22 -2.53 6.59
N LEU A 13 6.06 -3.58 6.57
CA LEU A 13 5.66 -4.98 6.38
C LEU A 13 5.38 -5.73 7.70
N ASN A 14 5.35 -5.04 8.84
CA ASN A 14 5.10 -5.69 10.12
C ASN A 14 3.66 -6.22 10.19
N PRO A 15 3.45 -7.53 10.32
CA PRO A 15 2.10 -8.10 10.27
C PRO A 15 1.23 -7.74 11.49
N LYS A 16 1.83 -7.25 12.58
CA LYS A 16 1.11 -6.90 13.82
C LYS A 16 0.87 -5.40 14.00
N THR A 17 1.73 -4.56 13.42
CA THR A 17 1.69 -3.11 13.66
C THR A 17 1.74 -2.28 12.38
N GLY A 18 2.04 -2.88 11.22
CA GLY A 18 2.05 -2.21 9.93
C GLY A 18 0.63 -1.85 9.48
N PHE A 19 0.35 -0.58 9.16
CA PHE A 19 -0.92 -0.04 8.68
C PHE A 19 -2.19 -0.40 9.48
N ASN A 20 -2.02 -0.78 10.74
CA ASN A 20 -3.14 -1.01 11.66
C ASN A 20 -3.00 -0.24 12.97
N LYS A 21 -1.84 0.38 13.19
CA LYS A 21 -1.54 1.18 14.38
C LYS A 21 -0.78 2.45 14.00
N ALA A 22 -1.15 3.57 14.59
CA ALA A 22 -0.47 4.84 14.39
C ALA A 22 1.03 4.72 14.75
N ASN A 23 1.87 5.33 13.94
CA ASN A 23 3.34 5.32 14.06
C ASN A 23 3.94 6.68 13.72
N ASN A 24 5.28 6.78 13.72
CA ASN A 24 5.97 8.04 13.50
C ASN A 24 5.84 8.60 12.07
N SER A 25 5.34 7.85 11.11
CA SER A 25 5.10 8.34 9.76
C SER A 25 3.74 9.00 9.61
N TRP A 26 2.78 8.67 10.47
CA TRP A 26 1.41 9.16 10.36
C TRP A 26 1.28 10.55 10.98
N MET A 27 1.16 11.54 10.12
CA MET A 27 0.97 12.94 10.51
C MET A 27 -0.44 13.18 11.04
N TRP A 28 -1.42 12.46 10.49
CA TRP A 28 -2.81 12.48 10.90
C TRP A 28 -3.44 11.10 10.71
N TYR A 29 -4.26 10.70 11.67
CA TYR A 29 -4.95 9.41 11.66
C TYR A 29 -6.23 9.48 12.50
N LEU A 30 -7.15 8.54 12.27
CA LEU A 30 -8.32 8.32 13.07
C LEU A 30 -8.07 7.16 14.04
N PRO A 31 -7.91 7.44 15.34
CA PRO A 31 -7.74 6.36 16.31
C PRO A 31 -9.06 5.59 16.47
N GLN A 32 -8.93 4.27 16.62
CA GLN A 32 -10.05 3.40 16.91
C GLN A 32 -9.93 2.80 18.31
N SER A 33 -11.06 2.58 18.97
CA SER A 33 -11.13 1.91 20.27
C SER A 33 -12.17 0.80 20.22
N THR A 34 -12.07 -0.15 21.14
CA THR A 34 -13.03 -1.25 21.29
C THR A 34 -14.46 -0.75 21.50
N GLU A 35 -14.64 0.39 22.18
CA GLU A 35 -15.95 0.99 22.43
C GLU A 35 -16.53 1.69 21.20
N GLY A 36 -15.67 2.17 20.30
CA GLY A 36 -16.07 2.85 19.06
C GLY A 36 -16.45 1.88 17.92
N ILE A 37 -16.14 0.59 18.08
CA ILE A 37 -16.41 -0.43 17.06
C ILE A 37 -17.76 -1.08 17.31
N ALA A 38 -18.77 -0.57 16.62
CA ALA A 38 -20.13 -1.03 16.82
C ALA A 38 -20.48 -2.35 16.10
N ASN A 39 -19.71 -2.75 15.06
CA ASN A 39 -20.02 -3.94 14.25
C ASN A 39 -18.86 -4.36 13.33
N LEU A 40 -19.08 -5.36 12.48
CA LEU A 40 -18.12 -5.90 11.51
C LEU A 40 -17.76 -4.96 10.34
N VAL A 41 -18.38 -3.79 10.25
CA VAL A 41 -18.25 -2.92 9.09
C VAL A 41 -17.37 -1.72 9.44
N ASN A 42 -16.07 -1.91 9.40
CA ASN A 42 -15.09 -0.84 9.54
C ASN A 42 -13.93 -1.02 8.55
N PHE A 43 -12.89 -0.21 8.68
CA PHE A 43 -11.75 -0.19 7.78
C PHE A 43 -11.07 -1.58 7.63
N ALA A 44 -10.74 -2.24 8.74
CA ALA A 44 -10.07 -3.55 8.70
C ALA A 44 -10.95 -4.64 8.09
N ALA A 45 -12.27 -4.61 8.35
CA ALA A 45 -13.20 -5.57 7.77
C ALA A 45 -13.22 -5.55 6.24
N TRP A 46 -13.00 -4.40 5.63
CA TRP A 46 -12.97 -4.25 4.18
C TRP A 46 -11.57 -4.40 3.58
N ARG A 47 -10.54 -3.91 4.29
CA ARG A 47 -9.20 -3.77 3.74
C ARG A 47 -8.31 -4.99 3.94
N SER A 48 -8.47 -5.72 5.04
CA SER A 48 -7.58 -6.82 5.35
C SER A 48 -7.96 -8.09 4.63
N SER A 49 -7.06 -8.64 3.84
CA SER A 49 -7.20 -9.98 3.25
C SER A 49 -7.03 -11.10 4.29
N GLU A 50 -6.50 -10.78 5.47
CA GLU A 50 -6.25 -11.74 6.55
C GLU A 50 -7.40 -11.86 7.56
N ALA A 51 -8.32 -10.90 7.59
CA ALA A 51 -9.44 -10.88 8.53
C ALA A 51 -10.51 -11.92 8.14
N THR A 52 -10.45 -13.12 8.71
CA THR A 52 -11.39 -14.23 8.39
C THR A 52 -12.83 -13.92 8.79
N TRP A 53 -13.04 -12.94 9.64
CA TRP A 53 -14.34 -12.41 10.06
C TRP A 53 -14.80 -11.24 9.21
N GLY A 54 -13.90 -10.61 8.44
CA GLY A 54 -14.16 -9.43 7.63
C GLY A 54 -14.63 -9.75 6.21
N TYR A 55 -15.20 -8.76 5.55
CA TYR A 55 -15.62 -8.88 4.14
C TYR A 55 -14.41 -9.00 3.21
N GLY A 56 -13.32 -8.24 3.49
CA GLY A 56 -12.09 -8.26 2.71
C GLY A 56 -11.42 -9.62 2.67
N GLY A 57 -11.36 -10.32 3.80
CA GLY A 57 -10.72 -11.64 3.91
C GLY A 57 -11.64 -12.83 3.60
N LYS A 58 -12.94 -12.60 3.39
CA LYS A 58 -13.91 -13.68 3.23
C LYS A 58 -14.62 -13.69 1.87
N TYR A 59 -14.95 -12.54 1.33
CA TYR A 59 -15.79 -12.43 0.14
C TYR A 59 -15.20 -11.56 -0.98
N VAL A 60 -14.43 -10.54 -0.63
CA VAL A 60 -13.94 -9.54 -1.58
C VAL A 60 -12.48 -9.25 -1.26
N PHE A 61 -11.59 -10.10 -1.72
CA PHE A 61 -10.16 -9.83 -1.58
C PHE A 61 -9.79 -8.57 -2.37
N GLU A 62 -9.39 -7.53 -1.68
CA GLU A 62 -8.81 -6.38 -2.33
C GLU A 62 -7.36 -6.66 -2.72
N GLY A 63 -7.02 -6.34 -3.92
CA GLY A 63 -5.68 -6.56 -4.45
C GLY A 63 -5.37 -5.62 -5.60
N VAL A 64 -4.24 -5.86 -6.20
CA VAL A 64 -3.80 -5.13 -7.40
C VAL A 64 -4.05 -5.95 -8.65
N THR A 65 -4.03 -5.31 -9.80
CA THR A 65 -4.08 -6.04 -11.08
C THR A 65 -2.72 -6.68 -11.38
N SER A 66 -2.72 -7.70 -12.22
CA SER A 66 -1.48 -8.34 -12.68
C SER A 66 -0.52 -7.33 -13.32
N ASN A 67 -1.05 -6.39 -14.11
CA ASN A 67 -0.22 -5.35 -14.74
C ASN A 67 0.46 -4.47 -13.67
N PHE A 68 -0.30 -3.99 -12.68
CA PHE A 68 0.27 -3.19 -11.60
C PHE A 68 1.36 -3.96 -10.84
N TYR A 69 1.10 -5.22 -10.49
CA TYR A 69 2.06 -6.06 -9.78
C TYR A 69 3.34 -6.29 -10.59
N ASN A 70 3.20 -6.60 -11.88
CA ASN A 70 4.34 -6.90 -12.76
C ASN A 70 5.20 -5.67 -13.08
N GLU A 71 4.63 -4.48 -13.03
CA GLU A 71 5.36 -3.22 -13.21
C GLU A 71 6.17 -2.79 -11.98
N ILE A 72 5.87 -3.34 -10.77
CA ILE A 72 6.70 -3.09 -9.58
C ILE A 72 8.01 -3.87 -9.73
N SER A 73 9.15 -3.19 -9.54
CA SER A 73 10.47 -3.83 -9.54
C SER A 73 10.54 -4.98 -8.54
N ASP A 74 11.24 -6.07 -8.89
CA ASP A 74 11.45 -7.21 -8.00
C ASP A 74 12.37 -6.87 -6.82
N THR A 75 13.14 -5.79 -6.92
CA THR A 75 14.00 -5.26 -5.84
C THR A 75 13.30 -4.26 -4.94
N ASP A 76 12.11 -3.78 -5.35
CA ASP A 76 11.26 -2.95 -4.51
C ASP A 76 10.52 -3.82 -3.48
N TRP A 77 10.95 -3.75 -2.22
CA TRP A 77 10.37 -4.57 -1.17
C TRP A 77 8.87 -4.34 -0.94
N ARG A 78 8.30 -3.19 -1.38
CA ARG A 78 6.85 -2.93 -1.30
C ARG A 78 6.03 -3.91 -2.13
N LYS A 79 6.64 -4.55 -3.14
CA LYS A 79 6.01 -5.62 -3.93
C LYS A 79 5.54 -6.78 -3.06
N ARG A 80 6.23 -7.06 -1.95
CA ARG A 80 5.86 -8.10 -0.97
C ARG A 80 4.53 -7.81 -0.25
N ALA A 81 4.03 -6.57 -0.31
CA ALA A 81 2.68 -6.26 0.20
C ALA A 81 1.55 -6.86 -0.65
N PHE A 82 1.88 -7.51 -1.76
CA PHE A 82 0.91 -8.17 -2.64
C PHE A 82 1.35 -9.62 -2.88
N VAL A 83 0.38 -10.53 -2.80
CA VAL A 83 0.63 -11.97 -3.00
C VAL A 83 0.96 -12.23 -4.47
N GLY A 84 2.16 -12.71 -4.77
CA GLY A 84 2.54 -13.07 -6.15
C GLY A 84 1.70 -14.22 -6.71
N PRO A 85 1.65 -14.39 -8.05
CA PRO A 85 0.85 -15.45 -8.68
C PRO A 85 1.31 -16.87 -8.30
N ASP A 86 2.62 -17.03 -8.06
CA ASP A 86 3.25 -18.30 -7.67
C ASP A 86 3.72 -18.30 -6.21
N ALA A 87 3.08 -17.46 -5.37
CA ALA A 87 3.49 -17.21 -4.00
C ALA A 87 3.48 -18.47 -3.15
N LYS A 88 4.56 -18.67 -2.39
CA LYS A 88 4.65 -19.72 -1.39
C LYS A 88 4.58 -19.09 0.01
N TYR A 89 3.92 -19.76 0.93
CA TYR A 89 3.84 -19.28 2.32
C TYR A 89 5.21 -18.92 2.92
N ALA A 90 6.25 -19.70 2.60
CA ALA A 90 7.59 -19.47 3.13
C ALA A 90 8.15 -18.08 2.78
N ASP A 91 7.76 -17.52 1.64
CA ASP A 91 8.23 -16.22 1.15
C ASP A 91 7.50 -15.03 1.82
N TYR A 92 6.42 -15.32 2.57
CA TYR A 92 5.54 -14.33 3.21
C TYR A 92 5.33 -14.58 4.70
N SER A 93 5.92 -15.64 5.26
CA SER A 93 5.67 -16.08 6.64
C SER A 93 6.08 -15.05 7.71
N ASP A 94 6.96 -14.14 7.37
CA ASP A 94 7.43 -13.03 8.21
C ASP A 94 6.53 -11.79 8.14
N ILE A 95 5.67 -11.69 7.12
CA ILE A 95 4.83 -10.51 6.86
C ILE A 95 3.33 -10.83 6.87
N THR A 96 2.93 -12.05 7.18
CA THR A 96 1.50 -12.44 7.30
C THR A 96 1.21 -13.03 8.67
N ASN A 97 -0.03 -12.84 9.14
CA ASN A 97 -0.55 -13.45 10.35
C ASN A 97 -1.26 -14.80 10.07
N LEU A 98 -1.38 -15.17 8.82
CA LEU A 98 -2.05 -16.40 8.40
C LEU A 98 -1.16 -17.63 8.64
N THR A 99 -1.78 -18.76 8.90
CA THR A 99 -1.13 -20.06 8.79
C THR A 99 -0.92 -20.43 7.32
N ALA A 100 -0.03 -21.40 7.04
CA ALA A 100 0.20 -21.86 5.66
C ALA A 100 -1.10 -22.33 4.97
N ALA A 101 -2.00 -23.00 5.69
CA ALA A 101 -3.28 -23.46 5.16
C ALA A 101 -4.24 -22.29 4.82
N GLN A 102 -4.23 -21.24 5.61
CA GLN A 102 -5.04 -20.03 5.35
C GLN A 102 -4.45 -19.24 4.19
N PHE A 103 -3.13 -19.06 4.17
CA PHE A 103 -2.43 -18.34 3.10
C PHE A 103 -2.67 -18.98 1.72
N ALA A 104 -2.71 -20.30 1.64
CA ALA A 104 -2.98 -21.03 0.40
C ALA A 104 -4.37 -20.73 -0.21
N ASN A 105 -5.27 -20.11 0.53
CA ASN A 105 -6.59 -19.70 0.04
C ASN A 105 -6.62 -18.23 -0.45
N LEU A 106 -5.52 -17.48 -0.30
CA LEU A 106 -5.46 -16.12 -0.83
C LEU A 106 -5.37 -16.16 -2.37
N PRO A 107 -6.14 -15.35 -3.07
CA PRO A 107 -5.95 -15.22 -4.50
C PRO A 107 -4.64 -14.49 -4.81
N ALA A 108 -4.11 -14.74 -6.01
CA ALA A 108 -2.99 -13.94 -6.52
C ALA A 108 -3.33 -12.44 -6.46
N TYR A 109 -2.32 -11.65 -6.17
CA TYR A 109 -2.39 -10.19 -6.06
C TYR A 109 -3.20 -9.64 -4.89
N ALA A 110 -3.70 -10.48 -3.97
CA ALA A 110 -4.33 -10.03 -2.72
C ALA A 110 -3.36 -9.17 -1.91
N ASN A 111 -3.87 -8.14 -1.23
CA ASN A 111 -3.03 -7.27 -0.43
C ASN A 111 -2.71 -7.86 0.95
N LEU A 112 -1.48 -7.66 1.38
CA LEU A 112 -0.98 -7.88 2.74
C LEU A 112 -0.48 -6.56 3.36
N LYS A 113 -0.87 -5.41 2.83
CA LYS A 113 -0.52 -4.11 3.39
C LYS A 113 -1.33 -3.79 4.65
N PHE A 114 -2.62 -4.11 4.63
CA PHE A 114 -3.52 -3.79 5.74
C PHE A 114 -3.79 -5.03 6.59
N HIS A 115 -3.25 -5.04 7.79
CA HIS A 115 -3.38 -6.14 8.74
C HIS A 115 -4.49 -5.88 9.76
N PRO A 116 -5.09 -6.93 10.35
CA PRO A 116 -5.95 -6.77 11.52
C PRO A 116 -5.11 -6.27 12.71
N ALA A 117 -5.75 -5.54 13.64
CA ALA A 117 -5.07 -5.06 14.83
C ALA A 117 -4.43 -6.23 15.60
N GLU A 118 -3.21 -6.03 16.07
CA GLU A 118 -2.40 -7.02 16.80
C GLU A 118 -2.15 -8.33 16.02
N GLY A 119 -2.45 -8.35 14.72
CA GLY A 119 -2.41 -9.54 13.88
C GLY A 119 -3.53 -10.55 14.17
N GLU A 120 -4.63 -10.12 14.78
CA GLU A 120 -5.73 -11.00 15.17
C GLU A 120 -6.67 -11.29 13.98
N THR A 121 -6.49 -12.45 13.37
CA THR A 121 -7.21 -12.85 12.15
C THR A 121 -8.56 -13.51 12.39
N ALA A 122 -8.84 -13.97 13.61
CA ALA A 122 -10.01 -14.80 13.93
C ALA A 122 -11.09 -14.05 14.73
N THR A 123 -10.70 -13.09 15.57
CA THR A 123 -11.59 -12.42 16.51
C THR A 123 -11.84 -10.96 16.12
N TYR A 124 -13.03 -10.64 15.61
CA TYR A 124 -13.33 -9.30 15.12
C TYR A 124 -13.26 -8.21 16.20
N SER A 125 -13.61 -8.53 17.44
CA SER A 125 -13.60 -7.55 18.53
C SER A 125 -12.19 -7.04 18.90
N VAL A 126 -11.16 -7.75 18.48
CA VAL A 126 -9.76 -7.33 18.59
C VAL A 126 -9.23 -6.85 17.24
N GLY A 127 -9.25 -7.71 16.24
CA GLY A 127 -8.66 -7.44 14.93
C GLY A 127 -9.25 -6.25 14.18
N ASN A 128 -10.48 -5.84 14.55
CA ASN A 128 -11.17 -4.71 13.94
C ASN A 128 -10.75 -3.34 14.52
N VAL A 129 -9.96 -3.31 15.62
CA VAL A 129 -9.52 -2.08 16.30
C VAL A 129 -8.28 -1.50 15.62
N THR A 130 -8.38 -1.19 14.34
CA THR A 130 -7.28 -0.61 13.57
C THR A 130 -7.41 0.90 13.48
N ASP A 131 -6.33 1.61 13.76
CA ASP A 131 -6.24 3.04 13.43
C ASP A 131 -6.26 3.22 11.91
N ILE A 132 -6.78 4.34 11.44
CA ILE A 132 -6.92 4.62 10.01
C ILE A 132 -5.94 5.72 9.61
N PRO A 133 -4.95 5.45 8.74
CA PRO A 133 -4.05 6.49 8.24
C PRO A 133 -4.83 7.48 7.35
N MET A 134 -4.70 8.76 7.64
CA MET A 134 -5.31 9.84 6.86
C MET A 134 -4.27 10.66 6.12
N MET A 135 -3.06 10.81 6.68
CA MET A 135 -1.96 11.55 6.09
C MET A 135 -0.64 11.01 6.63
N ARG A 136 0.27 10.68 5.73
CA ARG A 136 1.61 10.17 6.06
C ARG A 136 2.70 11.09 5.51
N VAL A 137 3.84 11.09 6.19
CA VAL A 137 4.97 11.91 5.77
C VAL A 137 5.54 11.50 4.40
N GLU A 138 5.40 10.23 4.01
CA GLU A 138 5.80 9.74 2.70
C GLU A 138 5.07 10.46 1.56
N GLU A 139 3.80 10.78 1.75
CA GLU A 139 3.05 11.59 0.79
C GLU A 139 3.68 12.98 0.60
N MET A 140 4.14 13.59 1.69
CA MET A 140 4.79 14.91 1.64
C MET A 140 6.09 14.87 0.84
N TYR A 141 6.93 13.83 1.01
CA TYR A 141 8.15 13.66 0.21
C TYR A 141 7.84 13.49 -1.29
N LEU A 142 6.80 12.74 -1.62
CA LEU A 142 6.41 12.53 -3.02
C LEU A 142 5.75 13.78 -3.64
N ILE A 143 5.01 14.56 -2.85
CA ILE A 143 4.50 15.88 -3.27
C ILE A 143 5.66 16.86 -3.52
N GLU A 144 6.65 16.90 -2.63
CA GLU A 144 7.84 17.74 -2.80
C GLU A 144 8.60 17.38 -4.08
N ALA A 145 8.82 16.08 -4.31
CA ALA A 145 9.50 15.61 -5.52
C ALA A 145 8.74 16.01 -6.80
N GLU A 146 7.42 15.82 -6.81
CA GLU A 146 6.56 16.17 -7.95
C GLU A 146 6.54 17.68 -8.21
N ALA A 147 6.31 18.49 -7.17
CA ALA A 147 6.29 19.93 -7.29
C ALA A 147 7.63 20.49 -7.79
N THR A 148 8.74 19.90 -7.31
CA THR A 148 10.08 20.25 -7.78
C THR A 148 10.28 19.84 -9.24
N ALA A 149 9.81 18.65 -9.64
CA ALA A 149 9.97 18.15 -11.00
C ALA A 149 9.27 19.03 -12.05
N HIS A 150 8.15 19.66 -11.69
CA HIS A 150 7.48 20.63 -12.57
C HIS A 150 8.30 21.89 -12.85
N ALA A 151 9.20 22.26 -11.94
CA ALA A 151 10.10 23.40 -12.12
C ALA A 151 11.48 22.97 -12.67
N ASP A 152 12.00 21.85 -12.19
CA ASP A 152 13.29 21.26 -12.55
C ASP A 152 13.18 19.72 -12.46
N ALA A 153 13.05 19.07 -13.61
CA ALA A 153 12.91 17.62 -13.70
C ALA A 153 14.11 16.86 -13.07
N SER A 154 15.33 17.40 -13.23
CA SER A 154 16.52 16.77 -12.65
C SER A 154 16.53 16.83 -11.12
N ALA A 155 16.15 17.97 -10.57
CA ALA A 155 16.05 18.15 -9.11
C ALA A 155 14.92 17.27 -8.53
N GLY A 156 13.76 17.20 -9.18
CA GLY A 156 12.66 16.32 -8.78
C GLY A 156 13.04 14.86 -8.80
N LEU A 157 13.75 14.42 -9.85
CA LEU A 157 14.24 13.04 -9.96
C LEU A 157 15.25 12.70 -8.85
N GLN A 158 16.08 13.67 -8.44
CA GLN A 158 17.02 13.47 -7.34
C GLN A 158 16.30 13.31 -5.98
N LEU A 159 15.20 14.05 -5.77
CA LEU A 159 14.36 13.87 -4.58
C LEU A 159 13.68 12.49 -4.58
N LEU A 160 13.13 12.07 -5.72
CA LEU A 160 12.59 10.71 -5.88
C LEU A 160 13.65 9.65 -5.59
N LYS A 161 14.85 9.77 -6.15
CA LYS A 161 15.96 8.84 -5.89
C LYS A 161 16.28 8.73 -4.41
N THR A 162 16.27 9.85 -3.69
CA THR A 162 16.52 9.89 -2.25
C THR A 162 15.43 9.14 -1.47
N PHE A 163 14.18 9.26 -1.88
CA PHE A 163 13.07 8.51 -1.33
C PHE A 163 13.17 7.01 -1.66
N MET A 164 13.43 6.70 -2.95
CA MET A 164 13.50 5.32 -3.45
C MET A 164 14.67 4.52 -2.87
N ALA A 165 15.75 5.15 -2.44
CA ALA A 165 16.82 4.49 -1.72
C ALA A 165 16.36 3.78 -0.42
N LYS A 166 15.15 4.11 0.07
CA LYS A 166 14.49 3.46 1.22
C LYS A 166 13.42 2.43 0.82
N ARG A 167 13.19 2.22 -0.47
CA ARG A 167 12.13 1.35 -1.01
C ARG A 167 12.68 0.28 -1.96
N ASP A 168 13.52 0.71 -2.87
CA ASP A 168 14.17 -0.13 -3.87
C ASP A 168 15.66 0.19 -3.91
N PRO A 169 16.53 -0.67 -3.36
CA PRO A 169 17.97 -0.41 -3.32
C PRO A 169 18.62 -0.38 -4.72
N GLU A 170 17.97 -0.94 -5.74
CA GLU A 170 18.45 -0.96 -7.12
C GLU A 170 17.79 0.11 -8.00
N PHE A 171 16.95 0.97 -7.43
CA PHE A 171 16.29 2.03 -8.18
C PHE A 171 17.30 2.88 -8.96
N SER A 172 17.14 2.91 -10.27
CA SER A 172 18.04 3.65 -11.18
C SER A 172 17.32 4.78 -11.87
N THR A 173 17.90 5.97 -11.79
CA THR A 173 17.42 7.16 -12.52
C THR A 173 17.85 7.19 -13.99
N SER A 174 18.74 6.32 -14.42
CA SER A 174 19.33 6.35 -15.78
C SER A 174 18.31 6.01 -16.88
N ALA A 175 17.24 5.30 -16.54
CA ALA A 175 16.16 4.93 -17.47
C ALA A 175 15.03 5.96 -17.53
N VAL A 176 15.02 6.94 -16.62
CA VAL A 176 13.95 7.96 -16.52
C VAL A 176 14.34 9.19 -17.35
N SER A 177 13.63 9.42 -18.44
CA SER A 177 13.81 10.66 -19.21
C SER A 177 13.28 11.87 -18.45
N SER A 178 13.78 13.05 -18.77
CA SER A 178 13.29 14.29 -18.14
C SER A 178 11.80 14.56 -18.40
N ALA A 179 11.25 14.02 -19.47
CA ALA A 179 9.82 14.12 -19.78
C ALA A 179 8.97 13.21 -18.90
N ASP A 180 9.53 12.11 -18.40
CA ASP A 180 8.80 11.05 -17.68
C ASP A 180 8.95 11.16 -16.15
N VAL A 181 9.70 12.12 -15.64
CA VAL A 181 9.99 12.24 -14.19
C VAL A 181 8.72 12.36 -13.36
N VAL A 182 7.75 13.16 -13.78
CA VAL A 182 6.49 13.32 -13.06
C VAL A 182 5.70 12.00 -13.06
N GLU A 183 5.64 11.29 -14.19
CA GLU A 183 4.97 10.00 -14.30
C GLU A 183 5.64 8.96 -13.38
N GLU A 184 6.96 8.94 -13.31
CA GLU A 184 7.70 8.05 -12.42
C GLU A 184 7.41 8.34 -10.93
N ILE A 185 7.33 9.62 -10.56
CA ILE A 185 6.94 10.02 -9.19
C ILE A 185 5.52 9.56 -8.88
N ILE A 186 4.58 9.79 -9.81
CA ILE A 186 3.18 9.35 -9.64
C ILE A 186 3.08 7.83 -9.58
N TRP A 187 3.86 7.11 -10.38
CA TRP A 187 3.93 5.65 -10.30
C TRP A 187 4.35 5.20 -8.89
N ASN A 188 5.43 5.75 -8.37
CA ASN A 188 5.91 5.44 -7.01
C ASN A 188 4.91 5.85 -5.92
N LYS A 189 4.18 6.96 -6.12
CA LYS A 189 3.11 7.40 -5.23
C LYS A 189 1.94 6.41 -5.22
N ARG A 190 1.59 5.84 -6.36
CA ARG A 190 0.54 4.81 -6.47
C ARG A 190 0.90 3.53 -5.70
N ILE A 191 2.16 3.10 -5.74
CA ILE A 191 2.62 1.95 -4.95
C ILE A 191 2.59 2.28 -3.46
N GLU A 192 3.20 3.40 -3.08
CA GLU A 192 3.35 3.81 -1.68
C GLU A 192 2.02 4.01 -0.97
N LEU A 193 1.09 4.69 -1.61
CA LEU A 193 -0.18 5.09 -1.03
C LEU A 193 -1.36 4.22 -1.52
N TRP A 194 -1.05 3.03 -2.05
CA TRP A 194 -2.09 2.11 -2.49
C TRP A 194 -3.08 1.81 -1.34
N GLY A 195 -4.36 1.89 -1.65
CA GLY A 195 -5.43 1.59 -0.70
C GLY A 195 -5.72 2.69 0.34
N GLU A 196 -4.98 3.81 0.36
CA GLU A 196 -5.16 4.89 1.33
C GLU A 196 -6.13 6.01 0.83
N GLY A 197 -6.65 5.89 -0.39
CA GLY A 197 -7.67 6.80 -0.94
C GLY A 197 -7.12 8.05 -1.62
N VAL A 198 -5.84 8.39 -1.48
CA VAL A 198 -5.27 9.65 -1.98
C VAL A 198 -5.00 9.66 -3.48
N VAL A 199 -4.66 8.52 -4.07
CA VAL A 199 -4.28 8.39 -5.49
C VAL A 199 -5.42 8.77 -6.45
N PHE A 200 -6.67 8.62 -6.03
CA PHE A 200 -7.83 9.06 -6.81
C PHE A 200 -7.79 10.57 -7.10
N TYR A 201 -7.34 11.38 -6.16
CA TYR A 201 -7.22 12.82 -6.33
C TYR A 201 -6.09 13.19 -7.30
N ASP A 202 -5.00 12.41 -7.32
CA ASP A 202 -3.93 12.58 -8.30
C ASP A 202 -4.44 12.33 -9.72
N PHE A 203 -5.20 11.26 -9.92
CA PHE A 203 -5.79 10.95 -11.23
C PHE A 203 -6.73 12.06 -11.70
N LYS A 204 -7.54 12.63 -10.79
CA LYS A 204 -8.43 13.74 -11.13
C LYS A 204 -7.67 15.01 -11.50
N ARG A 205 -6.69 15.44 -10.69
CA ARG A 205 -5.95 16.69 -10.96
C ARG A 205 -5.04 16.61 -12.17
N LEU A 206 -4.52 15.41 -12.49
CA LEU A 206 -3.68 15.16 -13.67
C LEU A 206 -4.51 14.81 -14.91
N ASN A 207 -5.83 14.74 -14.77
CA ASN A 207 -6.75 14.40 -15.85
C ASN A 207 -6.44 13.03 -16.49
N TYR A 208 -6.03 12.05 -15.67
CA TYR A 208 -5.76 10.70 -16.15
C TYR A 208 -7.05 9.97 -16.53
N SER A 209 -7.04 9.34 -17.69
CA SER A 209 -8.11 8.44 -18.08
C SER A 209 -7.98 7.10 -17.37
N LEU A 210 -9.09 6.61 -16.81
CA LEU A 210 -9.16 5.24 -16.31
C LEU A 210 -9.44 4.31 -17.49
N LYS A 211 -8.55 3.36 -17.71
CA LYS A 211 -8.77 2.28 -18.71
C LYS A 211 -9.36 1.08 -17.98
N THR A 212 -10.47 0.59 -18.49
CA THR A 212 -11.17 -0.61 -17.99
C THR A 212 -11.14 -1.70 -19.06
N GLY A 213 -11.62 -2.90 -18.74
CA GLY A 213 -11.76 -3.98 -19.73
C GLY A 213 -10.47 -4.64 -20.20
N TYR A 214 -9.35 -4.45 -19.50
CA TYR A 214 -8.10 -5.18 -19.76
C TYR A 214 -8.05 -6.50 -18.97
N VAL A 215 -7.16 -7.41 -19.38
CA VAL A 215 -6.97 -8.70 -18.71
C VAL A 215 -6.61 -8.49 -17.24
N GLY A 216 -7.36 -9.12 -16.34
CA GLY A 216 -7.16 -9.02 -14.89
C GLY A 216 -7.97 -7.90 -14.21
N THR A 217 -8.84 -7.18 -14.93
CA THR A 217 -9.82 -6.28 -14.33
C THR A 217 -11.18 -6.96 -14.21
N ASN A 218 -11.91 -6.65 -13.13
CA ASN A 218 -13.32 -7.06 -12.96
C ASN A 218 -14.30 -6.03 -13.51
N VAL A 219 -13.81 -4.93 -14.09
CA VAL A 219 -14.62 -3.88 -14.67
C VAL A 219 -14.74 -4.13 -16.18
N PRO A 220 -15.96 -4.24 -16.75
CA PRO A 220 -16.14 -4.42 -18.19
C PRO A 220 -15.54 -3.25 -18.98
N SER A 221 -15.15 -3.51 -20.22
CA SER A 221 -14.90 -2.43 -21.18
C SER A 221 -16.23 -1.77 -21.53
N ASP A 222 -16.29 -0.47 -21.52
CA ASP A 222 -17.42 0.29 -22.06
C ASP A 222 -17.53 0.15 -23.58
#